data_ca743b9fd8a2b44ae362eaf5251ad623
#
_entry.id   ca743b9fd8a2b44ae362eaf5251ad623
#
_cell.length_a   1.000
_cell.length_b   1.000
_cell.length_c   1.000
_cell.angle_alpha   90.00
_cell.angle_beta   90.00
_cell.angle_gamma   90.00
#
_symmetry.space_group_name_H-M   'P 1'
#
loop_
_entity.id
_entity.type
_entity.pdbx_description
1 polymer ?
#
loop_
_entity_poly.entity_id
_entity_poly.type
_entity_poly.pdbx_seq_one_letter_code
_entity_poly.pdbx_strand_id
1 'polypeptide(L)'
;MKKILSILVIIGLFFSMSEAFGQITFGEKPQQTIKIRIDENGIAHVIHEIKGNAKTTQQIETVRGTMSNLSVVDKAGNDVQHLTLEKEPIAIVLTPSNIDMIFIKYDLSDVLVLKDGVWTWKWTGMEVTNFYFPQNVDIIWVNDRPVYIGGNGIRQHGGPMTIEYVLDEPVILKETMWEDKKFEVGIRTLTDIANFKFNQPSKSITFDIPKSGSLFTVIIPSELLWEPYDVYVNSNKTLNSEFYNNGTHVWLGFRPNTSGTINIIGTTVVPEFPLFVPLAIGISIILALQFRNKLNFH
;
A
#
# COMPACT_ATOMS: atom_id res chain seq x y z
N MET A 1 -34.44 52.18 -53.77
CA MET A 1 -33.98 52.23 -52.34
C MET A 1 -34.75 51.25 -51.48
N LYS A 2 -36.10 51.19 -51.47
CA LYS A 2 -36.85 50.27 -50.57
C LYS A 2 -36.50 48.75 -50.74
N LYS A 3 -36.27 48.29 -52.00
CA LYS A 3 -35.92 46.88 -52.26
C LYS A 3 -34.54 46.49 -51.79
N ILE A 4 -33.55 47.39 -51.78
CA ILE A 4 -32.21 47.18 -51.33
C ILE A 4 -32.16 47.08 -49.78
N LEU A 5 -32.97 47.89 -49.09
CA LEU A 5 -33.13 47.89 -47.67
C LEU A 5 -33.73 46.56 -47.17
N SER A 6 -34.73 46.01 -47.88
CA SER A 6 -35.32 44.71 -47.53
C SER A 6 -34.32 43.52 -47.64
N ILE A 7 -33.48 43.57 -48.69
CA ILE A 7 -32.46 42.55 -48.89
C ILE A 7 -31.39 42.63 -47.80
N LEU A 8 -30.95 43.80 -47.37
CA LEU A 8 -30.02 44.02 -46.29
C LEU A 8 -30.57 43.52 -44.92
N VAL A 9 -31.88 43.72 -44.66
CA VAL A 9 -32.51 43.20 -43.42
C VAL A 9 -32.60 41.68 -43.43
N ILE A 10 -32.88 41.05 -44.59
CA ILE A 10 -32.91 39.59 -44.70
C ILE A 10 -31.51 38.98 -44.50
N ILE A 11 -30.46 39.59 -45.08
CA ILE A 11 -29.09 39.17 -44.92
C ILE A 11 -28.65 39.33 -43.44
N GLY A 12 -29.03 40.45 -42.81
CA GLY A 12 -28.76 40.67 -41.37
C GLY A 12 -29.40 39.63 -40.45
N LEU A 13 -30.60 39.15 -40.76
CA LEU A 13 -31.27 38.08 -40.03
C LEU A 13 -30.62 36.70 -40.20
N PHE A 14 -30.01 36.43 -41.36
CA PHE A 14 -29.24 35.18 -41.54
C PHE A 14 -27.90 35.20 -40.83
N PHE A 15 -27.27 36.35 -40.64
CA PHE A 15 -26.02 36.44 -39.85
C PHE A 15 -26.24 36.51 -38.33
N SER A 16 -27.47 36.71 -37.88
CA SER A 16 -27.82 36.67 -36.43
C SER A 16 -28.25 35.29 -35.94
N MET A 17 -28.21 34.25 -36.75
CA MET A 17 -28.25 32.88 -36.28
C MET A 17 -26.87 32.58 -35.67
N SER A 18 -26.61 33.10 -34.49
CA SER A 18 -25.56 32.56 -33.59
C SER A 18 -25.89 31.08 -33.42
N GLU A 19 -25.00 30.23 -33.88
CA GLU A 19 -25.07 28.81 -33.53
C GLU A 19 -25.19 28.74 -32.00
N ALA A 20 -26.38 28.38 -31.53
CA ALA A 20 -26.59 28.08 -30.14
C ALA A 20 -25.86 26.77 -29.88
N PHE A 21 -24.54 26.84 -29.70
CA PHE A 21 -23.80 25.75 -29.10
C PHE A 21 -24.41 25.54 -27.72
N GLY A 22 -25.16 24.46 -27.55
CA GLY A 22 -25.69 24.07 -26.28
C GLY A 22 -24.51 23.87 -25.31
N GLN A 23 -24.25 24.87 -24.47
CA GLN A 23 -23.28 24.75 -23.41
C GLN A 23 -23.76 23.66 -22.46
N ILE A 24 -23.06 22.51 -22.47
CA ILE A 24 -23.27 21.49 -21.43
C ILE A 24 -22.72 22.08 -20.14
N THR A 25 -23.59 22.42 -19.21
CA THR A 25 -23.18 22.84 -17.87
C THR A 25 -23.01 21.58 -17.00
N PHE A 26 -21.81 21.32 -16.57
CA PHE A 26 -21.52 20.25 -15.61
C PHE A 26 -21.90 20.71 -14.20
N GLY A 27 -22.52 19.80 -13.44
CA GLY A 27 -22.78 19.99 -12.02
C GLY A 27 -21.56 19.75 -11.15
N GLU A 28 -21.76 19.77 -9.85
CA GLU A 28 -20.72 19.42 -8.88
C GLU A 28 -20.23 17.97 -9.12
N LYS A 29 -18.95 17.75 -8.80
CA LYS A 29 -18.34 16.43 -8.90
C LYS A 29 -19.09 15.45 -7.99
N PRO A 30 -19.57 14.31 -8.50
CA PRO A 30 -20.33 13.38 -7.68
C PRO A 30 -19.48 12.74 -6.58
N GLN A 31 -20.11 12.39 -5.48
CA GLN A 31 -19.45 11.56 -4.46
C GLN A 31 -19.20 10.17 -5.04
N GLN A 32 -17.93 9.76 -5.09
CA GLN A 32 -17.54 8.46 -5.61
C GLN A 32 -16.52 7.76 -4.74
N THR A 33 -16.46 6.44 -4.87
CA THR A 33 -15.40 5.59 -4.34
C THR A 33 -14.88 4.72 -5.46
N ILE A 34 -13.58 4.61 -5.59
CA ILE A 34 -12.94 3.76 -6.58
C ILE A 34 -12.51 2.46 -5.90
N LYS A 35 -12.82 1.33 -6.52
CA LYS A 35 -12.32 0.01 -6.15
C LYS A 35 -11.47 -0.53 -7.28
N ILE A 36 -10.27 -0.96 -6.97
CA ILE A 36 -9.32 -1.51 -7.93
C ILE A 36 -8.91 -2.89 -7.43
N ARG A 37 -9.18 -3.91 -8.22
CA ARG A 37 -8.71 -5.27 -7.98
C ARG A 37 -7.63 -5.59 -9.01
N ILE A 38 -6.45 -5.88 -8.52
CA ILE A 38 -5.32 -6.28 -9.36
C ILE A 38 -5.32 -7.80 -9.45
N ASP A 39 -5.17 -8.35 -10.65
CA ASP A 39 -5.00 -9.78 -10.86
C ASP A 39 -3.52 -10.20 -10.93
N GLU A 40 -3.25 -11.51 -11.07
CA GLU A 40 -1.90 -12.07 -11.14
C GLU A 40 -1.16 -11.70 -12.43
N ASN A 41 -1.86 -11.24 -13.46
CA ASN A 41 -1.29 -10.80 -14.74
C ASN A 41 -0.99 -9.30 -14.76
N GLY A 42 -1.27 -8.58 -13.66
CA GLY A 42 -1.09 -7.13 -13.57
C GLY A 42 -2.21 -6.32 -14.23
N ILE A 43 -3.35 -6.93 -14.55
CA ILE A 43 -4.53 -6.19 -15.00
C ILE A 43 -5.23 -5.60 -13.79
N ALA A 44 -5.57 -4.31 -13.87
CA ALA A 44 -6.32 -3.62 -12.84
C ALA A 44 -7.79 -3.51 -13.25
N HIS A 45 -8.68 -4.26 -12.57
CA HIS A 45 -10.13 -4.17 -12.72
C HIS A 45 -10.65 -3.02 -11.86
N VAL A 46 -11.13 -1.97 -12.52
CA VAL A 46 -11.54 -0.73 -11.86
C VAL A 46 -13.05 -0.63 -11.80
N ILE A 47 -13.58 -0.23 -10.66
CA ILE A 47 -14.99 0.07 -10.45
C ILE A 47 -15.10 1.42 -9.76
N HIS A 48 -15.73 2.40 -10.43
CA HIS A 48 -16.21 3.62 -9.79
C HIS A 48 -17.62 3.35 -9.25
N GLU A 49 -17.81 3.52 -7.95
CA GLU A 49 -19.12 3.53 -7.32
C GLU A 49 -19.55 4.97 -7.13
N ILE A 50 -20.55 5.41 -7.88
CA ILE A 50 -21.01 6.79 -7.92
C ILE A 50 -22.39 6.86 -7.30
N LYS A 51 -22.57 7.76 -6.34
CA LYS A 51 -23.92 8.10 -5.91
C LYS A 51 -24.61 8.83 -7.04
N GLY A 52 -25.64 8.20 -7.57
CA GLY A 52 -26.48 8.72 -8.63
C GLY A 52 -27.49 9.77 -8.12
N ASN A 53 -28.64 9.83 -8.76
CA ASN A 53 -29.71 10.80 -8.49
C ASN A 53 -29.27 12.26 -8.75
N ALA A 54 -28.47 12.43 -9.80
CA ALA A 54 -27.96 13.72 -10.22
C ALA A 54 -29.02 14.50 -10.97
N LYS A 55 -29.29 15.75 -10.54
CA LYS A 55 -30.16 16.68 -11.25
C LYS A 55 -29.49 17.37 -12.45
N THR A 56 -28.18 17.24 -12.54
CA THR A 56 -27.33 17.87 -13.56
C THR A 56 -26.43 16.86 -14.22
N THR A 57 -25.94 17.14 -15.40
CA THR A 57 -24.93 16.32 -16.08
C THR A 57 -23.66 16.27 -15.26
N GLN A 58 -23.10 15.08 -15.08
CA GLN A 58 -21.88 14.84 -14.30
C GLN A 58 -20.77 14.32 -15.21
N GLN A 59 -19.55 14.80 -15.00
CA GLN A 59 -18.37 14.29 -15.67
C GLN A 59 -17.50 13.55 -14.66
N ILE A 60 -17.18 12.30 -14.95
CA ILE A 60 -16.32 11.43 -14.14
C ILE A 60 -15.05 11.14 -14.93
N GLU A 61 -13.91 11.52 -14.40
CA GLU A 61 -12.61 11.14 -14.95
C GLU A 61 -12.26 9.72 -14.52
N THR A 62 -11.84 8.91 -15.48
CA THR A 62 -11.36 7.55 -15.21
C THR A 62 -9.91 7.55 -14.72
N VAL A 63 -9.44 6.43 -14.23
CA VAL A 63 -8.01 6.22 -13.95
C VAL A 63 -7.25 6.19 -15.28
N ARG A 64 -6.10 6.86 -15.34
CA ARG A 64 -5.22 6.86 -16.52
C ARG A 64 -4.72 5.47 -16.82
N GLY A 65 -4.65 5.14 -18.11
CA GLY A 65 -4.14 3.88 -18.62
C GLY A 65 -4.92 3.40 -19.84
N THR A 66 -4.42 2.35 -20.48
CA THR A 66 -5.09 1.73 -21.64
C THR A 66 -6.30 0.95 -21.18
N MET A 67 -7.48 1.53 -21.48
CA MET A 67 -8.79 1.03 -21.02
C MET A 67 -9.36 0.02 -22.00
N SER A 68 -9.98 -1.02 -21.45
CA SER A 68 -10.79 -2.01 -22.16
C SER A 68 -12.02 -2.38 -21.32
N ASN A 69 -12.98 -3.10 -21.93
CA ASN A 69 -14.16 -3.67 -21.26
C ASN A 69 -15.01 -2.63 -20.49
N LEU A 70 -15.10 -1.40 -21.02
CA LEU A 70 -15.92 -0.36 -20.38
C LEU A 70 -17.39 -0.75 -20.35
N SER A 71 -17.99 -0.66 -19.17
CA SER A 71 -19.44 -0.77 -18.96
C SER A 71 -19.90 0.23 -17.91
N VAL A 72 -21.09 0.80 -18.12
CA VAL A 72 -21.73 1.74 -17.20
C VAL A 72 -23.11 1.19 -16.87
N VAL A 73 -23.30 0.72 -15.63
CA VAL A 73 -24.51 0.01 -15.23
C VAL A 73 -25.07 0.53 -13.92
N ASP A 74 -26.36 0.28 -13.70
CA ASP A 74 -27.03 0.52 -12.43
C ASP A 74 -26.80 -0.66 -11.44
N LYS A 75 -27.41 -0.59 -10.26
CA LYS A 75 -27.32 -1.63 -9.23
C LYS A 75 -27.94 -2.97 -9.67
N ALA A 76 -28.89 -2.95 -10.60
CA ALA A 76 -29.56 -4.14 -11.14
C ALA A 76 -28.78 -4.74 -12.33
N GLY A 77 -27.73 -4.05 -12.82
CA GLY A 77 -26.94 -4.47 -13.96
C GLY A 77 -27.48 -3.96 -15.31
N ASN A 78 -28.47 -3.06 -15.32
CA ASN A 78 -28.97 -2.47 -16.54
C ASN A 78 -28.03 -1.38 -17.03
N ASP A 79 -27.88 -1.25 -18.35
CA ASP A 79 -27.07 -0.21 -18.97
C ASP A 79 -27.59 1.20 -18.63
N VAL A 80 -26.67 2.10 -18.29
CA VAL A 80 -26.92 3.51 -18.03
C VAL A 80 -26.45 4.33 -19.22
N GLN A 81 -27.35 5.21 -19.74
CA GLN A 81 -26.99 6.08 -20.82
C GLN A 81 -25.87 7.04 -20.44
N HIS A 82 -24.82 7.06 -21.24
CA HIS A 82 -23.63 7.88 -21.02
C HIS A 82 -22.99 8.29 -22.35
N LEU A 83 -22.08 9.27 -22.27
CA LEU A 83 -21.17 9.64 -23.36
C LEU A 83 -19.74 9.44 -22.89
N THR A 84 -18.88 9.00 -23.79
CA THR A 84 -17.44 8.89 -23.54
C THR A 84 -16.72 10.05 -24.23
N LEU A 85 -15.94 10.81 -23.46
CA LEU A 85 -15.06 11.85 -23.98
C LEU A 85 -13.66 11.27 -24.12
N GLU A 86 -13.19 11.16 -25.36
CA GLU A 86 -11.83 10.71 -25.67
C GLU A 86 -10.83 11.82 -25.38
N LYS A 87 -10.44 11.93 -24.13
CA LYS A 87 -9.36 12.81 -23.63
C LYS A 87 -8.47 12.01 -22.67
N GLU A 88 -7.37 12.56 -22.25
CA GLU A 88 -6.46 11.90 -21.31
C GLU A 88 -6.53 12.61 -19.93
N PRO A 89 -7.03 11.95 -18.86
CA PRO A 89 -7.71 10.66 -18.84
C PRO A 89 -9.08 10.69 -19.54
N ILE A 90 -9.57 9.54 -20.00
CA ILE A 90 -10.93 9.38 -20.55
C ILE A 90 -11.95 9.88 -19.52
N ALA A 91 -13.01 10.50 -19.97
CA ALA A 91 -14.08 10.91 -19.07
C ALA A 91 -15.43 10.34 -19.51
N ILE A 92 -16.22 9.92 -18.55
CA ILE A 92 -17.58 9.44 -18.71
C ILE A 92 -18.54 10.56 -18.31
N VAL A 93 -19.43 10.93 -19.22
CA VAL A 93 -20.47 11.93 -18.98
C VAL A 93 -21.78 11.21 -18.71
N LEU A 94 -22.29 11.37 -17.51
CA LEU A 94 -23.59 10.85 -17.09
C LEU A 94 -24.66 11.93 -17.26
N THR A 95 -25.76 11.59 -17.89
CA THR A 95 -26.93 12.48 -18.00
C THR A 95 -27.72 12.48 -16.69
N PRO A 96 -28.52 13.53 -16.41
CA PRO A 96 -29.38 13.56 -15.23
C PRO A 96 -30.28 12.32 -15.16
N SER A 97 -30.33 11.70 -14.00
CA SER A 97 -31.11 10.47 -13.81
C SER A 97 -31.58 10.34 -12.35
N ASN A 98 -32.59 9.49 -12.13
CA ASN A 98 -33.07 9.13 -10.80
C ASN A 98 -32.46 7.80 -10.29
N ILE A 99 -31.33 7.38 -10.87
CA ILE A 99 -30.64 6.14 -10.48
C ILE A 99 -29.84 6.41 -9.20
N ASP A 100 -30.05 5.62 -8.16
CA ASP A 100 -29.40 5.83 -6.85
C ASP A 100 -27.90 5.53 -6.85
N MET A 101 -27.49 4.49 -7.60
CA MET A 101 -26.08 4.05 -7.70
C MET A 101 -25.74 3.69 -9.13
N ILE A 102 -24.63 4.22 -9.62
CA ILE A 102 -24.08 3.93 -10.94
C ILE A 102 -22.67 3.34 -10.75
N PHE A 103 -22.37 2.29 -11.52
CA PHE A 103 -21.08 1.62 -11.54
C PHE A 103 -20.46 1.81 -12.93
N ILE A 104 -19.28 2.46 -12.98
CA ILE A 104 -18.44 2.49 -14.16
C ILE A 104 -17.36 1.45 -13.95
N LYS A 105 -17.32 0.43 -14.83
CA LYS A 105 -16.38 -0.71 -14.73
C LYS A 105 -15.53 -0.75 -15.99
N TYR A 106 -14.24 -1.01 -15.82
CA TYR A 106 -13.30 -1.17 -16.93
C TYR A 106 -12.01 -1.84 -16.45
N ASP A 107 -11.21 -2.30 -17.40
CA ASP A 107 -9.91 -2.91 -17.15
C ASP A 107 -8.79 -1.99 -17.66
N LEU A 108 -7.67 -1.97 -16.94
CA LEU A 108 -6.43 -1.29 -17.32
C LEU A 108 -5.30 -2.31 -17.41
N SER A 109 -4.62 -2.36 -18.57
CA SER A 109 -3.60 -3.37 -18.87
C SER A 109 -2.15 -2.89 -18.76
N ASP A 110 -1.92 -1.58 -18.60
CA ASP A 110 -0.60 -0.97 -18.69
C ASP A 110 -0.19 -0.12 -17.48
N VAL A 111 -0.98 -0.17 -16.42
CA VAL A 111 -0.73 0.65 -15.21
C VAL A 111 0.27 0.03 -14.25
N LEU A 112 0.44 -1.29 -14.32
CA LEU A 112 1.44 -2.03 -13.57
C LEU A 112 2.61 -2.42 -14.47
N VAL A 113 3.81 -2.19 -14.00
CA VAL A 113 5.05 -2.57 -14.67
C VAL A 113 5.75 -3.67 -13.87
N LEU A 114 5.97 -4.83 -14.48
CA LEU A 114 6.77 -5.91 -13.91
C LEU A 114 8.23 -5.72 -14.31
N LYS A 115 9.10 -5.55 -13.32
CA LYS A 115 10.54 -5.48 -13.53
C LYS A 115 11.28 -6.25 -12.44
N ASP A 116 12.19 -7.14 -12.83
CA ASP A 116 13.00 -7.96 -11.92
C ASP A 116 12.17 -8.72 -10.86
N GLY A 117 10.94 -9.13 -11.22
CA GLY A 117 10.00 -9.84 -10.34
C GLY A 117 9.16 -8.93 -9.44
N VAL A 118 9.35 -7.62 -9.50
CA VAL A 118 8.59 -6.64 -8.71
C VAL A 118 7.56 -5.95 -9.59
N TRP A 119 6.29 -6.02 -9.22
CA TRP A 119 5.22 -5.23 -9.79
C TRP A 119 5.25 -3.82 -9.20
N THR A 120 5.16 -2.81 -10.05
CA THR A 120 5.18 -1.40 -9.64
C THR A 120 4.04 -0.61 -10.28
N TRP A 121 3.27 0.12 -9.49
CA TRP A 121 2.28 1.10 -9.94
C TRP A 121 2.57 2.48 -9.37
N LYS A 122 2.72 3.48 -10.25
CA LYS A 122 2.78 4.89 -9.85
C LYS A 122 1.38 5.49 -9.92
N TRP A 123 0.70 5.46 -8.80
CA TRP A 123 -0.67 5.95 -8.66
C TRP A 123 -0.70 7.47 -8.47
N THR A 124 -1.69 8.13 -9.13
CA THR A 124 -1.99 9.55 -8.91
C THR A 124 -3.51 9.74 -8.99
N GLY A 125 -4.22 9.54 -7.92
CA GLY A 125 -5.67 9.75 -7.85
C GLY A 125 -6.05 10.72 -6.75
N MET A 126 -7.15 11.45 -6.93
CA MET A 126 -7.67 12.38 -5.92
C MET A 126 -8.83 11.77 -5.12
N GLU A 127 -9.43 10.69 -5.63
CA GLU A 127 -10.60 10.05 -5.03
C GLU A 127 -10.20 8.99 -4.01
N VAL A 128 -11.11 8.72 -3.08
CA VAL A 128 -10.97 7.60 -2.16
C VAL A 128 -10.93 6.30 -2.97
N THR A 129 -9.80 5.58 -2.87
CA THR A 129 -9.55 4.37 -3.66
C THR A 129 -9.19 3.21 -2.75
N ASN A 130 -9.87 2.07 -2.95
CA ASN A 130 -9.54 0.83 -2.29
C ASN A 130 -8.81 -0.09 -3.28
N PHE A 131 -7.62 -0.55 -2.92
CA PHE A 131 -6.81 -1.47 -3.71
C PHE A 131 -6.89 -2.87 -3.10
N TYR A 132 -7.15 -3.86 -3.94
CA TYR A 132 -7.15 -5.27 -3.60
C TYR A 132 -6.11 -5.97 -4.47
N PHE A 133 -5.29 -6.81 -3.84
CA PHE A 133 -4.18 -7.51 -4.47
C PHE A 133 -4.50 -9.00 -4.67
N PRO A 134 -3.71 -9.75 -5.46
CA PRO A 134 -3.80 -11.20 -5.53
C PRO A 134 -3.65 -11.85 -4.15
N GLN A 135 -4.27 -13.02 -3.94
CA GLN A 135 -4.34 -13.67 -2.63
C GLN A 135 -2.97 -14.06 -2.04
N ASN A 136 -1.98 -14.29 -2.91
CA ASN A 136 -0.60 -14.63 -2.54
C ASN A 136 0.27 -13.41 -2.22
N VAL A 137 -0.31 -12.21 -2.18
CA VAL A 137 0.37 -10.97 -1.75
C VAL A 137 -0.11 -10.61 -0.34
N ASP A 138 0.74 -10.72 0.63
CA ASP A 138 0.49 -10.34 2.03
C ASP A 138 1.27 -9.10 2.49
N ILE A 139 2.32 -8.74 1.76
CA ILE A 139 3.13 -7.55 1.98
C ILE A 139 3.20 -6.74 0.68
N ILE A 140 2.95 -5.45 0.79
CA ILE A 140 3.18 -4.47 -0.27
C ILE A 140 4.11 -3.37 0.24
N TRP A 141 4.71 -2.64 -0.69
CA TRP A 141 5.50 -1.46 -0.38
C TRP A 141 4.79 -0.22 -0.90
N VAL A 142 4.60 0.76 -0.05
CA VAL A 142 3.98 2.05 -0.39
C VAL A 142 4.97 3.16 -0.10
N ASN A 143 5.45 3.84 -1.14
CA ASN A 143 6.48 4.90 -1.01
C ASN A 143 7.68 4.43 -0.19
N ASP A 144 8.28 3.32 -0.58
CA ASP A 144 9.43 2.66 0.08
C ASP A 144 9.18 2.18 1.52
N ARG A 145 7.93 2.08 1.95
CA ARG A 145 7.58 1.55 3.27
C ARG A 145 6.76 0.28 3.13
N PRO A 146 7.16 -0.82 3.77
CA PRO A 146 6.38 -2.04 3.74
C PRO A 146 5.11 -1.91 4.58
N VAL A 147 4.06 -2.58 4.12
CA VAL A 147 2.75 -2.66 4.76
C VAL A 147 2.28 -4.10 4.72
N TYR A 148 1.96 -4.66 5.87
CA TYR A 148 1.30 -5.96 5.94
C TYR A 148 -0.19 -5.80 5.67
N ILE A 149 -0.69 -6.41 4.60
CA ILE A 149 -2.09 -6.30 4.18
C ILE A 149 -2.93 -7.53 4.56
N GLY A 150 -2.29 -8.67 4.78
CA GLY A 150 -2.95 -9.91 5.21
C GLY A 150 -4.15 -10.31 4.34
N GLY A 151 -4.08 -10.07 3.03
CA GLY A 151 -5.17 -10.33 2.07
C GLY A 151 -6.28 -9.28 2.04
N ASN A 152 -6.23 -8.21 2.85
CA ASN A 152 -7.30 -7.21 2.95
C ASN A 152 -7.19 -6.04 1.97
N GLY A 153 -6.03 -5.78 1.43
CA GLY A 153 -5.77 -4.60 0.60
C GLY A 153 -5.56 -3.32 1.40
N ILE A 154 -5.49 -2.18 0.69
CA ILE A 154 -5.31 -0.86 1.30
C ILE A 154 -6.35 0.14 0.83
N ARG A 155 -6.58 1.17 1.65
CA ARG A 155 -7.42 2.32 1.30
C ARG A 155 -6.58 3.59 1.25
N GLN A 156 -6.66 4.29 0.10
CA GLN A 156 -5.99 5.57 -0.14
C GLN A 156 -7.02 6.70 -0.20
N HIS A 157 -6.72 7.83 0.42
CA HIS A 157 -7.59 9.01 0.47
C HIS A 157 -7.19 10.13 -0.50
N GLY A 158 -6.47 9.78 -1.55
CA GLY A 158 -5.97 10.70 -2.57
C GLY A 158 -4.48 11.02 -2.41
N GLY A 159 -3.90 11.59 -3.49
CA GLY A 159 -2.49 11.91 -3.59
C GLY A 159 -1.65 10.87 -4.32
N PRO A 160 -0.41 11.23 -4.67
CA PRO A 160 0.49 10.33 -5.37
C PRO A 160 1.04 9.25 -4.42
N MET A 161 1.15 8.02 -4.93
CA MET A 161 1.87 6.95 -4.25
C MET A 161 2.50 5.99 -5.25
N THR A 162 3.59 5.35 -4.86
CA THR A 162 4.17 4.22 -5.56
C THR A 162 3.82 2.96 -4.78
N ILE A 163 3.15 2.02 -5.45
CA ILE A 163 2.84 0.70 -4.90
C ILE A 163 3.80 -0.29 -5.53
N GLU A 164 4.44 -1.12 -4.72
CA GLU A 164 5.29 -2.22 -5.19
C GLU A 164 4.93 -3.49 -4.44
N TYR A 165 4.95 -4.62 -5.13
CA TYR A 165 4.73 -5.93 -4.50
C TYR A 165 5.37 -7.04 -5.35
N VAL A 166 5.53 -8.19 -4.73
CA VAL A 166 6.04 -9.41 -5.34
C VAL A 166 4.97 -10.49 -5.22
N LEU A 167 4.70 -11.22 -6.33
CA LEU A 167 3.88 -12.42 -6.30
C LEU A 167 4.73 -13.59 -5.79
N ASP A 168 4.16 -14.40 -4.87
CA ASP A 168 4.84 -15.59 -4.32
C ASP A 168 6.26 -15.30 -3.82
N GLU A 169 6.44 -14.20 -3.09
CA GLU A 169 7.75 -13.78 -2.61
C GLU A 169 8.43 -14.91 -1.81
N PRO A 170 9.63 -15.37 -2.22
CA PRO A 170 10.29 -16.47 -1.54
C PRO A 170 10.73 -16.09 -0.13
N VAL A 171 10.65 -17.07 0.78
CA VAL A 171 11.19 -16.96 2.14
C VAL A 171 12.44 -17.84 2.25
N ILE A 172 13.58 -17.23 2.51
CA ILE A 172 14.83 -17.91 2.80
C ILE A 172 14.90 -18.10 4.32
N LEU A 173 14.86 -19.35 4.78
CA LEU A 173 14.96 -19.68 6.18
C LEU A 173 16.42 -19.88 6.60
N LYS A 174 16.86 -19.23 7.65
CA LYS A 174 18.19 -19.33 8.22
C LYS A 174 18.12 -19.76 9.69
N GLU A 175 18.66 -20.92 9.93
CA GLU A 175 18.77 -21.46 11.27
C GLU A 175 19.94 -20.83 12.03
N THR A 176 19.73 -20.54 13.29
CA THR A 176 20.77 -20.12 14.23
C THR A 176 20.53 -20.71 15.62
N MET A 177 21.62 -20.82 16.38
CA MET A 177 21.56 -21.29 17.76
C MET A 177 21.91 -20.12 18.68
N TRP A 178 21.16 -20.00 19.77
CA TRP A 178 21.55 -19.19 20.91
C TRP A 178 21.30 -19.98 22.16
N GLU A 179 22.40 -20.20 22.95
CA GLU A 179 22.44 -21.17 23.99
C GLU A 179 21.99 -22.56 23.48
N ASP A 180 21.08 -23.20 24.20
CA ASP A 180 20.54 -24.53 23.82
C ASP A 180 19.28 -24.42 22.90
N LYS A 181 18.88 -23.20 22.53
CA LYS A 181 17.68 -22.97 21.68
C LYS A 181 18.05 -22.77 20.23
N LYS A 182 17.27 -23.44 19.37
CA LYS A 182 17.31 -23.26 17.92
C LYS A 182 16.27 -22.23 17.51
N PHE A 183 16.68 -21.28 16.67
CA PHE A 183 15.83 -20.24 16.11
C PHE A 183 15.90 -20.27 14.59
N GLU A 184 14.83 -19.84 13.97
CA GLU A 184 14.73 -19.69 12.52
C GLU A 184 14.42 -18.23 12.17
N VAL A 185 15.28 -17.60 11.38
CA VAL A 185 15.12 -16.26 10.86
C VAL A 185 14.65 -16.36 9.42
N GLY A 186 13.49 -15.79 9.09
CA GLY A 186 12.98 -15.71 7.74
C GLY A 186 13.49 -14.46 7.03
N ILE A 187 13.93 -14.59 5.78
CA ILE A 187 14.33 -13.46 4.93
C ILE A 187 13.54 -13.54 3.63
N ARG A 188 12.64 -12.59 3.41
CA ARG A 188 11.86 -12.45 2.17
C ARG A 188 12.56 -11.47 1.24
N THR A 189 12.91 -11.93 0.07
CA THR A 189 13.59 -11.14 -0.96
C THR A 189 13.70 -11.94 -2.26
N LEU A 190 13.83 -11.23 -3.40
CA LEU A 190 14.10 -11.83 -4.72
C LEU A 190 15.61 -11.96 -5.04
N THR A 191 16.47 -11.57 -4.11
CA THR A 191 17.93 -11.64 -4.32
C THR A 191 18.57 -12.70 -3.43
N ASP A 192 19.69 -13.25 -3.88
CA ASP A 192 20.47 -14.18 -3.09
C ASP A 192 21.05 -13.49 -1.85
N ILE A 193 21.22 -14.27 -0.79
CA ILE A 193 21.93 -13.85 0.42
C ILE A 193 23.05 -14.85 0.72
N ALA A 194 24.17 -14.34 1.23
CA ALA A 194 25.33 -15.15 1.61
C ALA A 194 25.79 -14.83 3.04
N ASN A 195 26.63 -15.68 3.59
CA ASN A 195 27.36 -15.45 4.86
C ASN A 195 26.46 -15.04 6.04
N PHE A 196 25.24 -15.63 6.13
CA PHE A 196 24.33 -15.37 7.24
C PHE A 196 24.99 -15.78 8.58
N LYS A 197 24.94 -14.86 9.56
CA LYS A 197 25.44 -15.08 10.92
C LYS A 197 24.59 -14.33 11.94
N PHE A 198 24.35 -14.96 13.06
CA PHE A 198 23.88 -14.28 14.27
C PHE A 198 25.06 -14.13 15.25
N ASN A 199 25.24 -12.95 15.79
CA ASN A 199 26.28 -12.65 16.76
C ASN A 199 25.65 -12.15 18.06
N GLN A 200 25.61 -13.02 19.05
CA GLN A 200 25.00 -12.76 20.35
C GLN A 200 25.70 -11.60 21.11
N PRO A 201 27.03 -11.52 21.22
CA PRO A 201 27.69 -10.42 21.93
C PRO A 201 27.39 -9.04 21.35
N SER A 202 27.27 -8.93 20.04
CA SER A 202 26.92 -7.67 19.36
C SER A 202 25.41 -7.51 19.13
N LYS A 203 24.59 -8.49 19.53
CA LYS A 203 23.13 -8.49 19.36
C LYS A 203 22.75 -8.19 17.91
N SER A 204 23.35 -8.91 16.97
CA SER A 204 23.21 -8.58 15.57
C SER A 204 23.03 -9.80 14.66
N ILE A 205 22.29 -9.57 13.56
CA ILE A 205 22.17 -10.49 12.43
C ILE A 205 22.92 -9.86 11.27
N THR A 206 23.81 -10.61 10.63
CA THR A 206 24.57 -10.16 9.48
C THR A 206 24.40 -11.12 8.30
N PHE A 207 24.37 -10.57 7.08
CA PHE A 207 24.41 -11.32 5.82
C PHE A 207 24.86 -10.43 4.68
N ASP A 208 25.35 -11.02 3.59
CA ASP A 208 25.81 -10.29 2.42
C ASP A 208 24.77 -10.34 1.32
N ILE A 209 24.65 -9.22 0.58
CA ILE A 209 23.76 -9.06 -0.58
C ILE A 209 24.55 -8.64 -1.82
N PRO A 210 24.29 -9.26 -2.99
CA PRO A 210 25.02 -8.93 -4.24
C PRO A 210 24.46 -7.71 -4.94
N LYS A 211 23.22 -7.29 -4.68
CA LYS A 211 22.51 -6.22 -5.39
C LYS A 211 21.94 -5.19 -4.44
N SER A 212 21.94 -3.92 -4.86
CA SER A 212 21.20 -2.83 -4.24
C SER A 212 19.75 -2.74 -4.74
N GLY A 213 18.91 -1.99 -4.03
CA GLY A 213 17.55 -1.65 -4.45
C GLY A 213 16.51 -2.77 -4.30
N SER A 214 16.92 -3.98 -3.88
CA SER A 214 16.00 -5.08 -3.61
C SER A 214 15.17 -4.83 -2.35
N LEU A 215 13.94 -5.33 -2.34
CA LEU A 215 13.07 -5.32 -1.17
C LEU A 215 13.52 -6.41 -0.21
N PHE A 216 13.61 -6.09 1.07
CA PHE A 216 13.90 -7.04 2.14
C PHE A 216 12.86 -6.95 3.22
N THR A 217 12.34 -8.10 3.63
CA THR A 217 11.59 -8.27 4.86
C THR A 217 12.27 -9.36 5.69
N VAL A 218 12.83 -8.99 6.84
CA VAL A 218 13.45 -9.95 7.77
C VAL A 218 12.47 -10.23 8.89
N ILE A 219 12.17 -11.52 9.10
CA ILE A 219 11.25 -12.02 10.12
C ILE A 219 12.10 -12.54 11.27
N ILE A 220 12.13 -11.79 12.36
CA ILE A 220 13.02 -12.01 13.49
C ILE A 220 12.22 -12.55 14.66
N PRO A 221 12.57 -13.75 15.22
CA PRO A 221 11.98 -14.21 16.46
C PRO A 221 12.27 -13.22 17.60
N SER A 222 11.25 -12.77 18.32
CA SER A 222 11.41 -11.84 19.44
C SER A 222 12.23 -12.44 20.60
N GLU A 223 12.24 -13.77 20.73
CA GLU A 223 13.10 -14.47 21.70
C GLU A 223 14.59 -14.51 21.30
N LEU A 224 14.92 -14.27 20.02
CA LEU A 224 16.30 -14.24 19.53
C LEU A 224 16.90 -12.85 19.64
N LEU A 225 16.17 -11.84 19.18
CA LEU A 225 16.65 -10.47 19.11
C LEU A 225 15.48 -9.50 19.24
N TRP A 226 15.59 -8.52 20.12
CA TRP A 226 14.50 -7.59 20.44
C TRP A 226 14.64 -6.22 19.77
N GLU A 227 13.48 -5.61 19.48
CA GLU A 227 13.32 -4.25 18.98
C GLU A 227 13.71 -3.17 20.01
N PRO A 228 13.97 -1.92 19.59
CA PRO A 228 14.00 -1.45 18.20
C PRO A 228 15.26 -1.90 17.46
N TYR A 229 15.12 -2.01 16.12
CA TYR A 229 16.23 -2.42 15.27
C TYR A 229 16.87 -1.25 14.53
N ASP A 230 18.19 -1.29 14.42
CA ASP A 230 18.96 -0.47 13.50
C ASP A 230 19.52 -1.34 12.37
N VAL A 231 19.37 -0.88 11.13
CA VAL A 231 19.89 -1.58 9.95
C VAL A 231 21.02 -0.77 9.32
N TYR A 232 22.12 -1.42 9.05
CA TYR A 232 23.30 -0.85 8.40
C TYR A 232 23.65 -1.63 7.14
N VAL A 233 24.12 -0.93 6.10
CA VAL A 233 24.71 -1.50 4.91
C VAL A 233 26.15 -0.98 4.82
N ASN A 234 27.15 -1.86 4.87
CA ASN A 234 28.56 -1.46 4.90
C ASN A 234 28.85 -0.36 5.94
N SER A 235 28.30 -0.48 7.14
CA SER A 235 28.40 0.48 8.25
C SER A 235 27.61 1.81 8.05
N ASN A 236 26.92 2.01 6.96
CA ASN A 236 26.03 3.16 6.77
C ASN A 236 24.61 2.80 7.22
N LYS A 237 24.01 3.60 8.09
CA LYS A 237 22.64 3.39 8.54
C LYS A 237 21.67 3.56 7.37
N THR A 238 20.76 2.61 7.20
CA THR A 238 19.69 2.66 6.20
C THR A 238 18.33 2.81 6.87
N LEU A 239 17.36 3.35 6.12
CA LEU A 239 15.98 3.43 6.60
C LEU A 239 15.40 2.03 6.70
N ASN A 240 14.75 1.75 7.81
CA ASN A 240 14.04 0.51 8.08
C ASN A 240 12.69 0.81 8.73
N SER A 241 11.81 -0.16 8.70
CA SER A 241 10.48 -0.09 9.31
C SER A 241 10.14 -1.43 9.95
N GLU A 242 9.83 -1.39 11.23
CA GLU A 242 9.18 -2.48 11.95
C GLU A 242 7.67 -2.32 11.67
N PHE A 243 7.12 -3.12 10.76
CA PHE A 243 5.79 -2.85 10.22
C PHE A 243 4.72 -3.87 10.61
N TYR A 244 5.16 -5.00 11.18
CA TYR A 244 4.25 -6.02 11.68
C TYR A 244 4.90 -6.79 12.84
N ASN A 245 4.10 -7.13 13.86
CA ASN A 245 4.51 -7.94 15.01
C ASN A 245 3.32 -8.83 15.41
N ASN A 246 3.53 -10.14 15.47
CA ASN A 246 2.51 -11.11 15.87
C ASN A 246 2.67 -11.60 17.33
N GLY A 247 3.51 -10.96 18.11
CA GLY A 247 3.81 -11.32 19.50
C GLY A 247 4.96 -12.32 19.66
N THR A 248 5.35 -13.04 18.60
CA THR A 248 6.47 -13.98 18.62
C THR A 248 7.58 -13.62 17.63
N HIS A 249 7.24 -12.89 16.59
CA HIS A 249 8.16 -12.44 15.55
C HIS A 249 7.87 -10.98 15.19
N VAL A 250 8.91 -10.30 14.73
CA VAL A 250 8.84 -8.93 14.19
C VAL A 250 9.23 -8.95 12.71
N TRP A 251 8.47 -8.25 11.88
CA TRP A 251 8.76 -8.05 10.45
C TRP A 251 9.45 -6.71 10.28
N LEU A 252 10.72 -6.78 9.88
CA LEU A 252 11.57 -5.62 9.65
C LEU A 252 11.79 -5.45 8.15
N GLY A 253 11.30 -4.35 7.57
CA GLY A 253 11.45 -4.03 6.16
C GLY A 253 12.48 -2.95 5.90
N PHE A 254 13.29 -3.10 4.84
CA PHE A 254 14.25 -2.10 4.37
C PHE A 254 14.63 -2.33 2.92
N ARG A 255 15.18 -1.27 2.28
CA ARG A 255 15.69 -1.31 0.91
C ARG A 255 17.13 -0.78 0.90
N PRO A 256 18.13 -1.64 0.70
CA PRO A 256 19.53 -1.23 0.64
C PRO A 256 19.83 -0.39 -0.61
N ASN A 257 20.51 0.74 -0.45
CA ASN A 257 20.92 1.60 -1.56
C ASN A 257 22.25 1.13 -2.23
N THR A 258 22.98 0.22 -1.56
CA THR A 258 24.23 -0.37 -2.05
C THR A 258 24.24 -1.85 -1.79
N SER A 259 25.02 -2.63 -2.56
CA SER A 259 25.37 -4.01 -2.24
C SER A 259 26.38 -4.06 -1.11
N GLY A 260 26.51 -5.22 -0.46
CA GLY A 260 27.49 -5.44 0.60
C GLY A 260 26.91 -6.15 1.82
N THR A 261 27.51 -5.92 2.98
CA THR A 261 27.09 -6.58 4.22
C THR A 261 25.97 -5.80 4.91
N ILE A 262 24.85 -6.47 5.12
CA ILE A 262 23.76 -6.02 5.98
C ILE A 262 24.12 -6.37 7.42
N ASN A 263 23.89 -5.43 8.34
CA ASN A 263 24.00 -5.64 9.77
C ASN A 263 22.75 -5.10 10.46
N ILE A 264 21.94 -5.97 11.03
CA ILE A 264 20.73 -5.66 11.80
C ILE A 264 21.10 -5.77 13.26
N ILE A 265 21.00 -4.68 14.00
CA ILE A 265 21.34 -4.60 15.42
C ILE A 265 20.05 -4.41 16.22
N GLY A 266 19.80 -5.27 17.18
CA GLY A 266 18.71 -5.11 18.16
C GLY A 266 19.22 -4.60 19.50
N THR A 267 18.30 -4.35 20.42
CA THR A 267 18.63 -3.75 21.72
C THR A 267 18.97 -4.79 22.79
N THR A 268 18.28 -5.91 22.78
CA THR A 268 18.43 -6.94 23.81
C THR A 268 18.19 -8.31 23.20
N VAL A 269 19.01 -9.26 23.53
CA VAL A 269 18.65 -10.69 23.52
C VAL A 269 17.88 -10.89 24.82
N VAL A 270 16.74 -11.57 24.81
CA VAL A 270 15.80 -11.68 25.95
C VAL A 270 16.55 -11.63 27.27
N PRO A 271 16.22 -10.70 28.19
CA PRO A 271 16.84 -10.74 29.49
C PRO A 271 16.44 -12.06 30.11
N GLU A 272 17.40 -12.98 30.24
CA GLU A 272 17.27 -13.98 31.27
C GLU A 272 17.17 -13.21 32.58
N PHE A 273 15.95 -13.09 33.10
CA PHE A 273 15.86 -12.93 34.55
C PHE A 273 16.38 -14.24 35.10
N PRO A 274 17.62 -14.29 35.66
CA PRO A 274 18.12 -15.51 36.24
C PRO A 274 17.05 -15.99 37.20
N LEU A 275 16.63 -17.25 37.08
CA LEU A 275 15.60 -17.86 37.95
C LEU A 275 15.80 -17.54 39.43
N PHE A 276 17.02 -17.17 39.83
CA PHE A 276 17.38 -16.76 41.20
C PHE A 276 16.92 -15.32 41.52
N VAL A 277 16.60 -14.44 40.57
CA VAL A 277 16.17 -13.05 40.92
C VAL A 277 14.78 -13.06 41.58
N PRO A 278 13.75 -13.73 41.03
CA PRO A 278 12.50 -13.93 41.75
C PRO A 278 12.68 -14.71 43.06
N LEU A 279 13.57 -15.71 43.06
CA LEU A 279 13.87 -16.49 44.23
C LEU A 279 14.57 -15.66 45.33
N ALA A 280 15.54 -14.85 44.94
CA ALA A 280 16.26 -13.94 45.86
C ALA A 280 15.31 -12.88 46.44
N ILE A 281 14.42 -12.31 45.61
CA ILE A 281 13.38 -11.38 46.07
C ILE A 281 12.42 -12.10 47.04
N GLY A 282 11.95 -13.29 46.68
CA GLY A 282 11.08 -14.10 47.54
C GLY A 282 11.72 -14.42 48.90
N ILE A 283 12.98 -14.88 48.92
CA ILE A 283 13.75 -15.14 50.14
C ILE A 283 13.94 -13.85 50.95
N SER A 284 14.27 -12.72 50.29
CA SER A 284 14.46 -11.44 50.97
C SER A 284 13.20 -10.97 51.66
N ILE A 285 12.02 -11.13 51.00
CA ILE A 285 10.72 -10.80 51.61
C ILE A 285 10.42 -11.71 52.80
N ILE A 286 10.68 -13.01 52.70
CA ILE A 286 10.48 -13.97 53.80
C ILE A 286 11.37 -13.60 55.00
N LEU A 287 12.65 -13.32 54.74
CA LEU A 287 13.59 -12.87 55.79
C LEU A 287 13.14 -11.56 56.43
N ALA A 288 12.73 -10.56 55.64
CA ALA A 288 12.23 -9.29 56.15
C ALA A 288 10.99 -9.48 57.03
N LEU A 289 10.08 -10.38 56.65
CA LEU A 289 8.88 -10.69 57.45
C LEU A 289 9.22 -11.43 58.74
N GLN A 290 10.19 -12.38 58.72
CA GLN A 290 10.65 -13.11 59.94
C GLN A 290 11.36 -12.19 60.94
N PHE A 291 12.16 -11.24 60.44
CA PHE A 291 12.91 -10.31 61.31
C PHE A 291 12.13 -9.07 61.70
N ARG A 292 10.97 -8.78 61.09
CA ARG A 292 10.14 -7.61 61.40
C ARG A 292 9.84 -7.44 62.88
N ASN A 293 9.60 -8.55 63.61
CA ASN A 293 9.27 -8.53 65.03
C ASN A 293 10.52 -8.47 65.95
N LYS A 294 11.75 -8.59 65.41
CA LYS A 294 13.00 -8.49 66.15
C LYS A 294 13.73 -7.16 66.00
N LEU A 295 13.32 -6.35 65.00
CA LEU A 295 13.83 -5.00 64.76
C LEU A 295 12.88 -4.01 65.44
N ASN A 296 12.99 -3.84 66.75
CA ASN A 296 12.42 -2.71 67.47
C ASN A 296 13.28 -1.50 67.10
N PHE A 297 12.82 -0.70 66.13
CA PHE A 297 13.35 0.65 65.97
C PHE A 297 12.83 1.51 67.14
N HIS A 298 13.71 1.90 68.03
CA HIS A 298 13.50 2.94 68.99
C HIS A 298 13.62 4.31 68.34
#